data_8b4fec69d3d0c6a02d6ced2c53dc6099
#
_entry.id   8b4fec69d3d0c6a02d6ced2c53dc6099
#
_cell.length_a   1.000
_cell.length_b   1.000
_cell.length_c   1.000
_cell.angle_alpha   90.00
_cell.angle_beta   90.00
_cell.angle_gamma   90.00
#
_symmetry.space_group_name_H-M   'P 1'
#
loop_
_entity.id
_entity.type
_entity.pdbx_description
1 polymer ?
#
loop_
_entity_poly.entity_id
_entity_poly.type
_entity_poly.pdbx_seq_one_letter_code
_entity_poly.pdbx_strand_id
1 'polypeptide(L)'
;IEYMCAEGPKAVFELEHMGLPFSRTESGRIYQRPFGGQSKDFGKGGQAARTCAAADRTGHALLHTLYQNNVKEGTNFFNEWFAVDLVMNQNGEITGVIAFSVETGEVSYLRS
;
A
#
# COMPACT_ATOMS: atom_id res chain seq x y z
N ILE A 1 -3.48 -11.98 13.76
CA ILE A 1 -3.89 -10.68 14.35
C ILE A 1 -2.70 -10.07 15.10
N GLU A 2 -2.09 -10.78 16.08
CA GLU A 2 -0.98 -10.26 16.90
C GLU A 2 0.19 -9.74 16.05
N TYR A 3 0.68 -10.52 15.08
CA TYR A 3 1.74 -10.13 14.16
C TYR A 3 1.40 -8.82 13.42
N MET A 4 0.20 -8.72 12.85
CA MET A 4 -0.25 -7.52 12.14
C MET A 4 -0.29 -6.29 13.06
N CYS A 5 -0.76 -6.46 14.29
CA CYS A 5 -0.81 -5.36 15.26
C CYS A 5 0.59 -4.93 15.73
N ALA A 6 1.53 -5.87 15.84
CA ALA A 6 2.92 -5.58 16.20
C ALA A 6 3.68 -4.84 15.08
N GLU A 7 3.42 -5.21 13.82
CA GLU A 7 4.09 -4.58 12.66
C GLU A 7 3.43 -3.27 12.22
N GLY A 8 2.15 -3.05 12.55
CA GLY A 8 1.41 -1.85 12.14
C GLY A 8 2.11 -0.53 12.43
N PRO A 9 2.62 -0.27 13.64
CA PRO A 9 3.35 0.96 13.95
C PRO A 9 4.60 1.16 13.08
N LYS A 10 5.34 0.09 12.78
CA LYS A 10 6.54 0.15 11.94
C LYS A 10 6.18 0.56 10.52
N ALA A 11 5.15 -0.06 9.93
CA ALA A 11 4.65 0.27 8.60
C ALA A 11 4.19 1.74 8.49
N VAL A 12 3.55 2.28 9.53
CA VAL A 12 3.13 3.68 9.58
C VAL A 12 4.34 4.62 9.55
N PHE A 13 5.36 4.35 10.37
CA PHE A 13 6.59 5.16 10.38
C PHE A 13 7.38 5.03 9.09
N GLU A 14 7.42 3.86 8.47
CA GLU A 14 8.04 3.66 7.17
C GLU A 14 7.37 4.52 6.09
N LEU A 15 6.05 4.52 6.03
CA LEU A 15 5.29 5.37 5.12
C LEU A 15 5.52 6.87 5.38
N GLU A 16 5.62 7.27 6.64
CA GLU A 16 5.96 8.65 7.01
C GLU A 16 7.36 9.03 6.50
N HIS A 17 8.35 8.17 6.68
CA HIS A 17 9.72 8.38 6.18
C HIS A 17 9.78 8.41 4.66
N MET A 18 8.87 7.71 3.97
CA MET A 18 8.71 7.82 2.52
C MET A 18 8.07 9.14 2.08
N GLY A 19 7.57 9.95 3.02
CA GLY A 19 7.00 11.27 2.75
C GLY A 19 5.47 11.35 2.86
N LEU A 20 4.79 10.34 3.41
CA LEU A 20 3.34 10.41 3.60
C LEU A 20 3.00 11.45 4.69
N PRO A 21 2.21 12.51 4.34
CA PRO A 21 1.92 13.61 5.25
C PRO A 21 0.74 13.28 6.18
N PHE A 22 0.95 12.38 7.13
CA PHE A 22 -0.08 12.11 8.14
C PHE A 22 -0.49 13.39 8.88
N SER A 23 -1.77 13.55 9.17
CA SER A 23 -2.28 14.61 10.03
C SER A 23 -1.67 14.49 11.42
N ARG A 24 -1.47 15.63 12.08
CA ARG A 24 -0.86 15.71 13.41
C ARG A 24 -1.87 16.21 14.44
N THR A 25 -1.71 15.73 15.65
CA THR A 25 -2.35 16.31 16.82
C THR A 25 -1.61 17.60 17.25
N GLU A 26 -2.19 18.38 18.13
CA GLU A 26 -1.53 19.57 18.72
C GLU A 26 -0.20 19.23 19.39
N SER A 27 -0.06 18.01 19.93
CA SER A 27 1.18 17.52 20.53
C SER A 27 2.20 16.99 19.51
N GLY A 28 1.94 17.12 18.20
CA GLY A 28 2.83 16.67 17.11
C GLY A 28 2.79 15.17 16.82
N ARG A 29 1.94 14.38 17.49
CA ARG A 29 1.79 12.96 17.22
C ARG A 29 0.96 12.73 15.97
N ILE A 30 1.16 11.59 15.29
CA ILE A 30 0.31 11.16 14.17
C ILE A 30 -1.13 11.04 14.65
N TYR A 31 -2.03 11.72 13.94
CA TYR A 31 -3.46 11.68 14.25
C TYR A 31 -4.05 10.30 13.98
N GLN A 32 -4.78 9.77 14.94
CA GLN A 32 -5.52 8.53 14.82
C GLN A 32 -7.01 8.81 14.98
N ARG A 33 -7.80 8.42 13.98
CA ARG A 33 -9.24 8.64 13.99
C ARG A 33 -10.00 7.44 14.59
N PRO A 34 -11.13 7.70 15.26
CA PRO A 34 -12.07 6.64 15.58
C PRO A 34 -12.70 6.09 14.29
N PHE A 35 -12.94 4.79 14.27
CA PHE A 35 -13.55 4.13 13.12
C PHE A 35 -14.69 3.24 13.56
N GLY A 36 -15.75 3.12 12.73
CA GLY A 36 -16.88 2.25 12.98
C GLY A 36 -16.44 0.79 13.13
N GLY A 37 -17.09 0.05 14.04
CA GLY A 37 -16.76 -1.34 14.33
C GLY A 37 -15.51 -1.56 15.20
N GLN A 38 -14.77 -0.49 15.54
CA GLN A 38 -13.60 -0.57 16.41
C GLN A 38 -13.94 -0.01 17.79
N SER A 39 -14.64 -0.79 18.59
CA SER A 39 -15.05 -0.40 19.94
C SER A 39 -14.11 -0.97 21.01
N LYS A 40 -14.03 -0.29 22.15
CA LYS A 40 -13.39 -0.78 23.36
C LYS A 40 -14.35 -1.67 24.14
N ASP A 41 -13.80 -2.52 25.00
CA ASP A 41 -14.57 -3.33 25.96
C ASP A 41 -15.73 -4.12 25.31
N PHE A 42 -15.46 -4.76 24.18
CA PHE A 42 -16.44 -5.56 23.42
C PHE A 42 -17.74 -4.81 23.08
N GLY A 43 -17.63 -3.54 22.72
CA GLY A 43 -18.75 -2.68 22.33
C GLY A 43 -19.40 -1.91 23.47
N LYS A 44 -18.94 -2.09 24.70
CA LYS A 44 -19.45 -1.35 25.88
C LYS A 44 -18.73 -0.02 26.11
N GLY A 45 -17.52 0.14 25.57
CA GLY A 45 -16.75 1.37 25.60
C GLY A 45 -16.94 2.22 24.35
N GLY A 46 -16.31 3.41 24.31
CA GLY A 46 -16.26 4.26 23.14
C GLY A 46 -15.47 3.62 21.99
N GLN A 47 -15.45 4.30 20.82
CA GLN A 47 -14.65 3.86 19.67
C GLN A 47 -13.15 3.97 19.95
N ALA A 48 -12.39 2.99 19.49
CA ALA A 48 -10.93 3.02 19.53
C ALA A 48 -10.40 3.91 18.39
N ALA A 49 -9.57 4.89 18.72
CA ALA A 49 -8.89 5.75 17.76
C ALA A 49 -7.51 5.17 17.47
N ARG A 50 -7.38 4.35 16.44
CA ARG A 50 -6.12 3.68 16.05
C ARG A 50 -5.78 3.78 14.56
N THR A 51 -6.71 4.25 13.73
CA THR A 51 -6.47 4.40 12.29
C THR A 51 -5.73 5.69 12.01
N CYS A 52 -4.46 5.60 11.62
CA CYS A 52 -3.66 6.77 11.20
C CYS A 52 -4.25 7.37 9.91
N ALA A 53 -4.36 8.67 9.85
CA ALA A 53 -5.05 9.36 8.78
C ALA A 53 -4.30 10.61 8.28
N ALA A 54 -4.44 10.87 6.98
CA ALA A 54 -4.07 12.13 6.34
C ALA A 54 -5.36 12.84 5.90
N ALA A 55 -5.99 13.56 6.82
CA ALA A 55 -7.32 14.17 6.66
C ALA A 55 -8.36 13.17 6.14
N ASP A 56 -9.09 13.50 5.08
CA ASP A 56 -10.07 12.63 4.40
C ASP A 56 -9.51 11.97 3.13
N ARG A 57 -8.19 12.07 2.91
CA ARG A 57 -7.49 11.63 1.69
C ARG A 57 -6.32 10.68 1.97
N THR A 58 -6.40 9.86 3.00
CA THR A 58 -5.32 8.96 3.40
C THR A 58 -4.90 8.03 2.28
N GLY A 59 -5.85 7.40 1.59
CA GLY A 59 -5.56 6.52 0.44
C GLY A 59 -4.90 7.25 -0.72
N HIS A 60 -5.39 8.44 -1.07
CA HIS A 60 -4.79 9.29 -2.09
C HIS A 60 -3.34 9.66 -1.74
N ALA A 61 -3.09 10.11 -0.51
CA ALA A 61 -1.76 10.46 -0.03
C ALA A 61 -0.81 9.26 -0.05
N LEU A 62 -1.28 8.08 0.37
CA LEU A 62 -0.52 6.83 0.35
C LEU A 62 -0.10 6.47 -1.09
N LEU A 63 -1.05 6.46 -2.01
CA LEU A 63 -0.79 6.11 -3.41
C LEU A 63 0.21 7.07 -4.05
N HIS A 64 0.04 8.38 -3.86
CA HIS A 64 0.98 9.38 -4.37
C HIS A 64 2.38 9.26 -3.77
N THR A 65 2.48 9.00 -2.47
CA THR A 65 3.77 8.79 -1.80
C THR A 65 4.51 7.59 -2.40
N LEU A 66 3.83 6.46 -2.54
CA LEU A 66 4.44 5.26 -3.12
C LEU A 66 4.79 5.45 -4.60
N TYR A 67 3.92 6.09 -5.37
CA TYR A 67 4.18 6.41 -6.78
C TYR A 67 5.42 7.30 -6.94
N GLN A 68 5.51 8.38 -6.16
CA GLN A 68 6.66 9.29 -6.20
C GLN A 68 7.98 8.59 -5.86
N ASN A 69 7.98 7.70 -4.87
CA ASN A 69 9.17 6.91 -4.54
C ASN A 69 9.56 5.96 -5.67
N ASN A 70 8.59 5.30 -6.31
CA ASN A 70 8.85 4.46 -7.48
C ASN A 70 9.43 5.26 -8.66
N VAL A 71 8.89 6.44 -8.93
CA VAL A 71 9.42 7.33 -9.99
C VAL A 71 10.87 7.75 -9.67
N LYS A 72 11.14 8.08 -8.41
CA LYS A 72 12.50 8.44 -7.94
C LYS A 72 13.50 7.30 -8.16
N GLU A 73 13.08 6.06 -7.93
CA GLU A 73 13.91 4.86 -8.12
C GLU A 73 13.97 4.40 -9.59
N GLY A 74 13.32 5.11 -10.51
CA GLY A 74 13.31 4.76 -11.93
C GLY A 74 12.50 3.51 -12.28
N THR A 75 11.51 3.17 -11.47
CA THR A 75 10.63 2.02 -11.71
C THR A 75 9.88 2.15 -13.03
N ASN A 76 9.92 1.12 -13.86
CA ASN A 76 9.14 1.05 -15.09
C ASN A 76 7.69 0.65 -14.79
N PHE A 77 6.74 1.43 -15.32
CA PHE A 77 5.32 1.19 -15.18
C PHE A 77 4.74 0.67 -16.51
N PHE A 78 4.10 -0.48 -16.47
CA PHE A 78 3.37 -1.07 -17.60
C PHE A 78 1.87 -0.78 -17.41
N ASN A 79 1.46 0.47 -17.72
CA ASN A 79 0.08 0.89 -17.61
C ASN A 79 -0.77 0.24 -18.70
N GLU A 80 -1.99 -0.20 -18.33
CA GLU A 80 -2.92 -0.87 -19.25
C GLU A 80 -2.35 -2.14 -19.91
N TRP A 81 -1.50 -2.84 -19.17
CA TRP A 81 -1.03 -4.16 -19.53
C TRP A 81 -1.76 -5.22 -18.71
N PHE A 82 -2.28 -6.23 -19.39
CA PHE A 82 -2.98 -7.35 -18.76
C PHE A 82 -2.03 -8.53 -18.58
N ALA A 83 -1.82 -8.93 -17.33
CA ALA A 83 -1.05 -10.13 -17.02
C ALA A 83 -1.89 -11.38 -17.34
N VAL A 84 -1.43 -12.17 -18.32
CA VAL A 84 -2.14 -13.35 -18.81
C VAL A 84 -1.78 -14.56 -17.98
N ASP A 85 -0.46 -14.80 -17.77
CA ASP A 85 0.04 -16.01 -17.11
C ASP A 85 1.42 -15.77 -16.51
N LEU A 86 1.79 -16.63 -15.55
CA LEU A 86 3.12 -16.67 -14.96
C LEU A 86 3.96 -17.72 -15.69
N VAL A 87 5.20 -17.38 -15.98
CA VAL A 87 6.16 -18.30 -16.58
C VAL A 87 7.03 -18.93 -15.52
N MET A 88 7.05 -20.26 -15.46
CA MET A 88 7.87 -21.02 -14.53
C MET A 88 8.97 -21.79 -15.27
N ASN A 89 10.11 -21.93 -14.63
CA ASN A 89 11.17 -22.84 -15.09
C ASN A 89 10.86 -24.30 -14.70
N GLN A 90 11.76 -25.20 -15.06
CA GLN A 90 11.61 -26.64 -14.76
C GLN A 90 11.65 -26.95 -13.26
N ASN A 91 12.18 -26.03 -12.42
CA ASN A 91 12.25 -26.17 -10.97
C ASN A 91 11.00 -25.63 -10.27
N GLY A 92 10.02 -25.06 -11.00
CA GLY A 92 8.83 -24.44 -10.45
C GLY A 92 9.04 -23.01 -9.96
N GLU A 93 10.15 -22.36 -10.31
CA GLU A 93 10.43 -20.96 -9.96
C GLU A 93 9.83 -20.02 -11.00
N ILE A 94 9.21 -18.93 -10.57
CA ILE A 94 8.69 -17.89 -11.48
C ILE A 94 9.86 -17.15 -12.14
N THR A 95 9.84 -17.08 -13.46
CA THR A 95 10.89 -16.42 -14.27
C THR A 95 10.38 -15.22 -15.05
N GLY A 96 9.09 -14.95 -14.98
CA GLY A 96 8.49 -13.80 -15.63
C GLY A 96 6.99 -13.92 -15.79
N VAL A 97 6.44 -12.96 -16.52
CA VAL A 97 4.99 -12.84 -16.79
C VAL A 97 4.77 -12.70 -18.30
N ILE A 98 3.79 -13.41 -18.84
CA ILE A 98 3.24 -13.11 -20.15
C ILE A 98 2.17 -12.04 -19.96
N ALA A 99 2.33 -10.92 -20.63
CA ALA A 99 1.39 -9.82 -20.58
C ALA A 99 1.09 -9.27 -21.97
N PHE A 100 -0.06 -8.66 -22.15
CA PHE A 100 -0.38 -7.94 -23.37
C PHE A 100 -0.81 -6.51 -23.08
N SER A 101 -0.44 -5.60 -23.99
CA SER A 101 -0.91 -4.22 -23.99
C SER A 101 -2.38 -4.20 -24.41
N VAL A 102 -3.25 -3.65 -23.56
CA VAL A 102 -4.67 -3.48 -23.89
C VAL A 102 -4.86 -2.51 -25.04
N GLU A 103 -3.98 -1.52 -25.15
CA GLU A 103 -4.03 -0.50 -26.20
C GLU A 103 -3.62 -1.06 -27.57
N THR A 104 -2.51 -1.78 -27.65
CA THR A 104 -1.91 -2.21 -28.93
C THR A 104 -2.18 -3.67 -29.28
N GLY A 105 -2.55 -4.50 -28.29
CA GLY A 105 -2.66 -5.95 -28.45
C GLY A 105 -1.30 -6.67 -28.52
N GLU A 106 -0.18 -5.96 -28.34
CA GLU A 106 1.15 -6.56 -28.30
C GLU A 106 1.28 -7.50 -27.11
N VAL A 107 1.79 -8.71 -27.38
CA VAL A 107 2.06 -9.72 -26.34
C VAL A 107 3.56 -9.72 -26.06
N SER A 108 3.91 -9.62 -24.79
CA SER A 108 5.31 -9.59 -24.35
C SER A 108 5.58 -10.54 -23.19
N TYR A 109 6.79 -11.07 -23.16
CA TYR A 109 7.34 -11.76 -22.00
C TYR A 109 8.16 -10.78 -21.16
N LEU A 110 7.65 -10.45 -19.98
CA LEU A 110 8.33 -9.60 -19.00
C LEU A 110 9.13 -10.50 -18.07
N ARG A 111 10.42 -10.53 -18.26
CA ARG A 111 11.34 -11.37 -17.49
C ARG A 111 11.55 -10.81 -16.09
N SER A 112 11.57 -11.70 -15.08
CA SER A 112 11.92 -11.41 -13.68
C SER A 112 13.30 -12.00 -13.35
#